data_4a7019351ebcf2c0031fe1d544ead155
#
_entry.id   4a7019351ebcf2c0031fe1d544ead155
#
_cell.length_a   1.000
_cell.length_b   1.000
_cell.length_c   1.000
_cell.angle_alpha   90.00
_cell.angle_beta   90.00
_cell.angle_gamma   90.00
#
_symmetry.space_group_name_H-M   'P 1'
#
loop_
_entity.id
_entity.type
_entity.pdbx_description
1 polymer ?
#
loop_
_entity_poly.entity_id
_entity_poly.type
_entity_poly.pdbx_seq_one_letter_code
_entity_poly.pdbx_strand_id
1 'polypeptide(L)'
;MRIGVIGAMQIEVDNLKASMSDISTKEYSGVTYVCGTIGDKEVVAAVCGIGKVFAAICAEAMILEFHVDYVINIGVGGTLCKELGVMDVAVADKVVQHDMNTTPLGDPVGLLSGINEVYLPTDEKMCRLLGSCLAEKGIHYHVGTIATGDLFVSTPAVSYTHLTLPTIL
;
A
#
# COMPACT_ATOMS: atom_id res chain seq x y z
N MET A 1 10.61 -17.66 3.00
CA MET A 1 9.62 -16.65 2.54
C MET A 1 10.14 -15.31 3.02
N ARG A 2 10.32 -14.40 2.08
CA ARG A 2 10.82 -13.04 2.34
C ARG A 2 9.73 -12.03 2.02
N ILE A 3 9.45 -11.12 2.94
CA ILE A 3 8.35 -10.16 2.84
C ILE A 3 8.94 -8.75 2.77
N GLY A 4 8.63 -8.01 1.70
CA GLY A 4 8.89 -6.59 1.60
C GLY A 4 7.77 -5.78 2.26
N VAL A 5 8.13 -4.80 3.08
CA VAL A 5 7.17 -3.89 3.69
C VAL A 5 7.57 -2.46 3.37
N ILE A 6 6.66 -1.72 2.75
CA ILE A 6 6.86 -0.34 2.32
C ILE A 6 5.92 0.58 3.09
N GLY A 7 6.45 1.63 3.67
CA GLY A 7 5.68 2.76 4.18
C GLY A 7 6.18 4.05 3.53
N ALA A 8 5.32 5.05 3.40
CA ALA A 8 5.68 6.34 2.84
C ALA A 8 6.45 7.21 3.85
N MET A 9 6.16 7.05 5.13
CA MET A 9 6.71 7.86 6.22
C MET A 9 7.40 7.00 7.26
N GLN A 10 8.39 7.59 7.94
CA GLN A 10 9.18 6.90 8.97
C GLN A 10 8.29 6.31 10.08
N ILE A 11 7.32 7.08 10.56
CA ILE A 11 6.42 6.67 11.64
C ILE A 11 5.60 5.41 11.30
N GLU A 12 5.31 5.18 10.03
CA GLU A 12 4.54 4.02 9.57
C GLU A 12 5.33 2.71 9.67
N VAL A 13 6.67 2.79 9.66
CA VAL A 13 7.56 1.62 9.58
C VAL A 13 8.37 1.41 10.87
N ASP A 14 8.46 2.41 11.75
CA ASP A 14 9.30 2.36 12.94
C ASP A 14 8.98 1.19 13.88
N ASN A 15 7.71 0.95 14.17
CA ASN A 15 7.30 -0.15 15.05
C ASN A 15 7.63 -1.52 14.44
N LEU A 16 7.51 -1.65 13.10
CA LEU A 16 7.90 -2.86 12.40
C LEU A 16 9.41 -3.08 12.53
N LYS A 17 10.21 -2.04 12.24
CA LYS A 17 11.68 -2.11 12.36
C LYS A 17 12.13 -2.43 13.78
N ALA A 18 11.47 -1.87 14.79
CA ALA A 18 11.77 -2.13 16.19
C ALA A 18 11.47 -3.58 16.63
N SER A 19 10.59 -4.29 15.91
CA SER A 19 10.27 -5.70 16.16
C SER A 19 11.14 -6.69 15.37
N MET A 20 12.05 -6.21 14.53
CA MET A 20 12.97 -7.04 13.75
C MET A 20 14.21 -7.43 14.55
N SER A 21 14.76 -8.61 14.26
CA SER A 21 16.04 -9.12 14.75
C SER A 21 17.01 -9.31 13.58
N ASP A 22 18.29 -9.53 13.88
CA ASP A 22 19.37 -9.79 12.91
C ASP A 22 19.46 -8.70 11.81
N ILE A 23 19.40 -7.45 12.25
CA ILE A 23 19.25 -6.28 11.38
C ILE A 23 20.54 -6.01 10.59
N SER A 24 20.38 -5.81 9.29
CA SER A 24 21.38 -5.25 8.39
C SER A 24 20.71 -4.21 7.47
N THR A 25 21.52 -3.33 6.89
CA THR A 25 21.00 -2.29 5.99
C THR A 25 21.68 -2.33 4.64
N LYS A 26 20.94 -2.01 3.60
CA LYS A 26 21.44 -1.80 2.23
C LYS A 26 20.81 -0.54 1.66
N GLU A 27 21.47 0.09 0.71
CA GLU A 27 20.96 1.27 0.04
C GLU A 27 20.86 1.03 -1.46
N TYR A 28 19.70 1.34 -2.04
CA TYR A 28 19.45 1.32 -3.47
C TYR A 28 18.60 2.54 -3.85
N SER A 29 18.98 3.22 -4.91
CA SER A 29 18.25 4.39 -5.45
C SER A 29 17.94 5.46 -4.39
N GLY A 30 18.87 5.67 -3.41
CA GLY A 30 18.69 6.63 -2.33
C GLY A 30 17.71 6.21 -1.23
N VAL A 31 17.22 4.96 -1.26
CA VAL A 31 16.35 4.38 -0.24
C VAL A 31 17.15 3.40 0.62
N THR A 32 17.04 3.52 1.94
CA THR A 32 17.62 2.57 2.88
C THR A 32 16.65 1.43 3.18
N TYR A 33 17.07 0.22 2.87
CA TYR A 33 16.34 -1.02 3.16
C TYR A 33 16.90 -1.66 4.40
N VAL A 34 16.03 -1.91 5.39
CA VAL A 34 16.36 -2.62 6.62
C VAL A 34 15.96 -4.08 6.45
N CYS A 35 16.95 -4.96 6.44
CA CYS A 35 16.76 -6.40 6.32
C CYS A 35 16.89 -7.03 7.70
N GLY A 36 16.06 -8.00 8.02
CA GLY A 36 16.11 -8.74 9.29
C GLY A 36 15.07 -9.84 9.33
N THR A 37 14.74 -10.29 10.53
CA THR A 37 13.76 -11.36 10.75
C THR A 37 12.67 -10.93 11.72
N ILE A 38 11.45 -11.43 11.51
CA ILE A 38 10.35 -11.41 12.48
C ILE A 38 9.85 -12.85 12.62
N GLY A 39 10.10 -13.47 13.79
CA GLY A 39 9.87 -14.88 13.97
C GLY A 39 10.73 -15.70 13.00
N ASP A 40 10.08 -16.53 12.17
CA ASP A 40 10.72 -17.38 11.16
C ASP A 40 10.73 -16.76 9.74
N LYS A 41 10.33 -15.50 9.61
CA LYS A 41 10.22 -14.83 8.31
C LYS A 41 11.32 -13.80 8.11
N GLU A 42 11.90 -13.80 6.93
CA GLU A 42 12.78 -12.71 6.48
C GLU A 42 11.93 -11.50 6.09
N VAL A 43 12.31 -10.32 6.55
CA VAL A 43 11.62 -9.07 6.30
C VAL A 43 12.58 -8.03 5.74
N VAL A 44 12.13 -7.32 4.72
CA VAL A 44 12.82 -6.15 4.16
C VAL A 44 11.88 -4.96 4.32
N ALA A 45 12.22 -4.03 5.20
CA ALA A 45 11.42 -2.85 5.48
C ALA A 45 12.06 -1.59 4.92
N ALA A 46 11.29 -0.72 4.28
CA ALA A 46 11.79 0.54 3.75
C ALA A 46 10.78 1.68 3.92
N VAL A 47 11.32 2.89 4.04
CA VAL A 47 10.57 4.14 3.92
C VAL A 47 10.83 4.68 2.52
N CYS A 48 9.83 4.63 1.65
CA CYS A 48 10.01 5.01 0.25
C CYS A 48 9.90 6.52 0.01
N GLY A 49 9.23 7.26 0.88
CA GLY A 49 8.79 8.63 0.63
C GLY A 49 7.37 8.69 0.06
N ILE A 50 6.84 9.89 -0.06
CA ILE A 50 5.46 10.15 -0.49
C ILE A 50 5.40 10.20 -2.02
N GLY A 51 4.39 9.54 -2.60
CA GLY A 51 4.09 9.56 -4.03
C GLY A 51 4.34 8.24 -4.75
N LYS A 52 3.61 8.05 -5.84
CA LYS A 52 3.58 6.79 -6.61
C LYS A 52 4.94 6.42 -7.20
N VAL A 53 5.72 7.39 -7.64
CA VAL A 53 7.05 7.18 -8.24
C VAL A 53 8.02 6.59 -7.22
N PHE A 54 8.09 7.16 -6.02
CA PHE A 54 8.95 6.65 -4.96
C PHE A 54 8.51 5.26 -4.51
N ALA A 55 7.22 5.02 -4.37
CA ALA A 55 6.68 3.70 -4.04
C ALA A 55 7.05 2.64 -5.09
N ALA A 56 6.96 2.99 -6.38
CA ALA A 56 7.31 2.10 -7.49
C ALA A 56 8.81 1.75 -7.50
N ILE A 57 9.70 2.74 -7.37
CA ILE A 57 11.15 2.53 -7.28
C ILE A 57 11.50 1.62 -6.10
N CYS A 58 10.88 1.87 -4.95
CA CYS A 58 11.10 1.08 -3.76
C CYS A 58 10.64 -0.38 -3.93
N ALA A 59 9.45 -0.58 -4.51
CA ALA A 59 8.91 -1.92 -4.78
C ALA A 59 9.76 -2.68 -5.79
N GLU A 60 10.19 -2.04 -6.88
CA GLU A 60 11.04 -2.64 -7.89
C GLU A 60 12.37 -3.12 -7.29
N ALA A 61 13.03 -2.28 -6.48
CA ALA A 61 14.26 -2.69 -5.79
C ALA A 61 14.01 -3.87 -4.83
N MET A 62 12.89 -3.91 -4.10
CA MET A 62 12.54 -5.06 -3.26
C MET A 62 12.40 -6.35 -4.08
N ILE A 63 11.83 -6.28 -5.26
CA ILE A 63 11.65 -7.44 -6.15
C ILE A 63 12.99 -7.87 -6.75
N LEU A 64 13.75 -6.95 -7.31
CA LEU A 64 14.94 -7.26 -8.09
C LEU A 64 16.18 -7.54 -7.23
N GLU A 65 16.39 -6.76 -6.16
CA GLU A 65 17.60 -6.82 -5.35
C GLU A 65 17.47 -7.70 -4.11
N PHE A 66 16.25 -7.76 -3.56
CA PHE A 66 15.99 -8.52 -2.34
C PHE A 66 15.20 -9.81 -2.59
N HIS A 67 14.64 -9.99 -3.80
CA HIS A 67 13.88 -11.18 -4.20
C HIS A 67 12.77 -11.51 -3.20
N VAL A 68 11.97 -10.49 -2.85
CA VAL A 68 10.84 -10.68 -1.93
C VAL A 68 9.73 -11.49 -2.60
N ASP A 69 9.09 -12.37 -1.85
CA ASP A 69 7.94 -13.17 -2.31
C ASP A 69 6.65 -12.35 -2.32
N TYR A 70 6.54 -11.39 -1.41
CA TYR A 70 5.39 -10.48 -1.26
C TYR A 70 5.85 -9.06 -0.95
N VAL A 71 5.08 -8.09 -1.43
CA VAL A 71 5.20 -6.68 -1.02
C VAL A 71 3.92 -6.27 -0.30
N ILE A 72 4.06 -5.74 0.91
CA ILE A 72 2.97 -5.19 1.72
C ILE A 72 3.20 -3.69 1.84
N ASN A 73 2.24 -2.89 1.39
CA ASN A 73 2.24 -1.46 1.65
C ASN A 73 1.45 -1.19 2.94
N ILE A 74 2.07 -0.46 3.87
CA ILE A 74 1.45 -0.04 5.12
C ILE A 74 1.47 1.47 5.23
N GLY A 75 0.45 2.04 5.85
CA GLY A 75 0.41 3.49 6.02
C GLY A 75 -0.92 3.97 6.57
N VAL A 76 -1.04 5.29 6.69
CA VAL A 76 -2.28 5.95 7.08
C VAL A 76 -3.03 6.45 5.84
N GLY A 77 -4.36 6.40 5.90
CA GLY A 77 -5.22 6.87 4.81
C GLY A 77 -6.44 7.59 5.35
N GLY A 78 -7.06 8.40 4.51
CA GLY A 78 -8.38 8.96 4.77
C GLY A 78 -9.45 7.98 4.31
N THR A 79 -10.50 7.78 5.11
CA THR A 79 -11.62 6.93 4.71
C THR A 79 -12.78 7.75 4.14
N LEU A 80 -13.39 7.21 3.08
CA LEU A 80 -14.69 7.65 2.54
C LEU A 80 -15.80 6.65 2.90
N CYS A 81 -15.43 5.54 3.50
CA CYS A 81 -16.29 4.46 3.94
C CYS A 81 -16.88 4.79 5.32
N LYS A 82 -18.17 4.57 5.49
CA LYS A 82 -18.87 4.83 6.77
C LYS A 82 -18.63 3.73 7.80
N GLU A 83 -18.16 2.59 7.35
CA GLU A 83 -17.86 1.41 8.15
C GLU A 83 -16.51 1.51 8.89
N LEU A 84 -15.69 2.52 8.56
CA LEU A 84 -14.39 2.73 9.19
C LEU A 84 -14.34 4.04 9.95
N GLY A 85 -13.85 3.97 11.17
CA GLY A 85 -13.51 5.11 12.02
C GLY A 85 -12.01 5.35 12.15
N VAL A 86 -11.65 6.30 13.00
CA VAL A 86 -10.25 6.55 13.34
C VAL A 86 -9.68 5.34 14.09
N MET A 87 -8.48 4.89 13.71
CA MET A 87 -7.79 3.72 14.23
C MET A 87 -8.30 2.36 13.74
N ASP A 88 -9.33 2.32 12.88
CA ASP A 88 -9.71 1.10 12.18
C ASP A 88 -8.74 0.79 11.03
N VAL A 89 -8.78 -0.44 10.53
CA VAL A 89 -7.87 -0.92 9.50
C VAL A 89 -8.61 -1.15 8.18
N ALA A 90 -8.12 -0.54 7.10
CA ALA A 90 -8.54 -0.87 5.75
C ALA A 90 -7.61 -1.94 5.16
N VAL A 91 -8.17 -3.02 4.64
CA VAL A 91 -7.45 -4.06 3.91
C VAL A 91 -7.87 -3.99 2.45
N ALA A 92 -6.91 -3.73 1.55
CA ALA A 92 -7.20 -3.63 0.13
C ALA A 92 -7.46 -4.99 -0.50
N ASP A 93 -8.61 -5.19 -1.13
CA ASP A 93 -8.86 -6.30 -2.07
C ASP A 93 -8.44 -5.94 -3.50
N LYS A 94 -8.42 -4.65 -3.80
CA LYS A 94 -7.96 -4.06 -5.05
C LYS A 94 -7.53 -2.60 -4.82
N VAL A 95 -6.75 -2.09 -5.76
CA VAL A 95 -6.30 -0.69 -5.74
C VAL A 95 -6.61 -0.01 -7.06
N VAL A 96 -6.75 1.32 -7.04
CA VAL A 96 -7.01 2.14 -8.23
C VAL A 96 -6.22 3.44 -8.16
N GLN A 97 -5.73 3.91 -9.31
CA GLN A 97 -5.15 5.25 -9.43
C GLN A 97 -6.26 6.24 -9.80
N HIS A 98 -6.77 6.98 -8.82
CA HIS A 98 -7.90 7.89 -9.04
C HIS A 98 -7.54 9.14 -9.87
N ASP A 99 -6.27 9.50 -9.92
CA ASP A 99 -5.75 10.66 -10.66
C ASP A 99 -5.19 10.33 -12.04
N MET A 100 -5.22 9.05 -12.44
CA MET A 100 -4.86 8.65 -13.81
C MET A 100 -6.00 8.99 -14.78
N ASN A 101 -5.72 9.90 -15.71
CA ASN A 101 -6.75 10.39 -16.63
C ASN A 101 -6.20 10.54 -18.05
N THR A 102 -6.52 9.57 -18.88
CA THR A 102 -6.24 9.55 -20.34
C THR A 102 -7.53 9.61 -21.17
N THR A 103 -8.59 10.21 -20.62
CA THR A 103 -9.89 10.36 -21.31
C THR A 103 -9.80 11.10 -22.66
N PRO A 104 -8.88 12.07 -22.89
CA PRO A 104 -8.69 12.64 -24.22
C PRO A 104 -8.24 11.61 -25.28
N LEU A 105 -7.71 10.46 -24.86
CA LEU A 105 -7.35 9.34 -25.76
C LEU A 105 -8.48 8.32 -25.92
N GLY A 106 -9.60 8.52 -25.23
CA GLY A 106 -10.76 7.63 -25.25
C GLY A 106 -10.82 6.62 -24.11
N ASP A 107 -9.88 6.66 -23.17
CA ASP A 107 -9.81 5.74 -22.06
C ASP A 107 -10.77 6.13 -20.91
N PRO A 108 -11.25 5.20 -20.09
CA PRO A 108 -11.93 5.53 -18.86
C PRO A 108 -10.94 6.09 -17.81
N VAL A 109 -11.44 6.91 -16.88
CA VAL A 109 -10.62 7.41 -15.75
C VAL A 109 -10.08 6.23 -14.93
N GLY A 110 -8.84 6.31 -14.53
CA GLY A 110 -8.15 5.28 -13.75
C GLY A 110 -7.54 4.15 -14.59
N LEU A 111 -7.74 4.13 -15.90
CA LEU A 111 -7.20 3.08 -16.75
C LEU A 111 -5.66 3.15 -16.79
N LEU A 112 -5.03 2.03 -16.52
CA LEU A 112 -3.60 1.82 -16.72
C LEU A 112 -3.38 1.16 -18.08
N SER A 113 -3.15 1.96 -19.11
CA SER A 113 -3.12 1.51 -20.52
C SER A 113 -2.08 0.42 -20.79
N GLY A 114 -0.97 0.36 -20.02
CA GLY A 114 0.03 -0.69 -20.17
C GLY A 114 -0.45 -2.10 -19.82
N ILE A 115 -1.44 -2.21 -18.95
CA ILE A 115 -2.06 -3.47 -18.50
C ILE A 115 -3.55 -3.52 -18.81
N ASN A 116 -4.14 -2.43 -19.28
CA ASN A 116 -5.54 -2.27 -19.68
C ASN A 116 -6.55 -2.59 -18.57
N GLU A 117 -6.21 -2.18 -17.34
CA GLU A 117 -7.03 -2.38 -16.15
C GLU A 117 -7.22 -1.07 -15.38
N VAL A 118 -8.41 -0.86 -14.83
CA VAL A 118 -8.71 0.26 -13.91
C VAL A 118 -8.42 -0.15 -12.46
N TYR A 119 -8.87 -1.35 -12.07
CA TYR A 119 -8.68 -1.89 -10.75
C TYR A 119 -7.65 -3.00 -10.76
N LEU A 120 -6.61 -2.87 -9.94
CA LEU A 120 -5.60 -3.91 -9.75
C LEU A 120 -5.96 -4.76 -8.53
N PRO A 121 -6.22 -6.06 -8.69
CA PRO A 121 -6.46 -6.95 -7.56
C PRO A 121 -5.21 -7.08 -6.71
N THR A 122 -5.39 -7.19 -5.40
CA THR A 122 -4.33 -7.57 -4.47
C THR A 122 -4.25 -9.10 -4.36
N ASP A 123 -3.23 -9.62 -3.65
CA ASP A 123 -3.15 -11.05 -3.38
C ASP A 123 -4.26 -11.49 -2.42
N GLU A 124 -5.19 -12.30 -2.91
CA GLU A 124 -6.36 -12.75 -2.17
C GLU A 124 -6.00 -13.55 -0.91
N LYS A 125 -4.92 -14.34 -0.97
CA LYS A 125 -4.46 -15.13 0.17
C LYS A 125 -3.92 -14.22 1.28
N MET A 126 -3.13 -13.20 0.92
CA MET A 126 -2.62 -12.23 1.90
C MET A 126 -3.75 -11.38 2.47
N CYS A 127 -4.71 -10.95 1.64
CA CYS A 127 -5.87 -10.21 2.09
C CYS A 127 -6.67 -11.00 3.14
N ARG A 128 -6.96 -12.29 2.88
CA ARG A 128 -7.63 -13.17 3.85
C ARG A 128 -6.81 -13.38 5.12
N LEU A 129 -5.50 -13.59 4.99
CA LEU A 129 -4.61 -13.78 6.14
C LEU A 129 -4.59 -12.54 7.05
N LEU A 130 -4.45 -11.35 6.47
CA LEU A 130 -4.48 -10.09 7.22
C LEU A 130 -5.82 -9.91 7.94
N GLY A 131 -6.94 -10.13 7.24
CA GLY A 131 -8.28 -10.07 7.84
C GLY A 131 -8.43 -11.04 9.02
N SER A 132 -7.98 -12.29 8.88
CA SER A 132 -8.01 -13.26 9.97
C SER A 132 -7.18 -12.82 11.18
N CYS A 133 -5.96 -12.33 10.95
CA CYS A 133 -5.09 -11.83 12.01
C CYS A 133 -5.70 -10.61 12.75
N LEU A 134 -6.35 -9.71 12.02
CA LEU A 134 -7.03 -8.55 12.61
C LEU A 134 -8.24 -8.99 13.47
N ALA A 135 -9.05 -9.92 12.95
CA ALA A 135 -10.18 -10.48 13.69
C ALA A 135 -9.75 -11.19 14.98
N GLU A 136 -8.69 -12.00 14.92
CA GLU A 136 -8.14 -12.69 16.10
C GLU A 136 -7.64 -11.71 17.18
N LYS A 137 -7.18 -10.53 16.77
CA LYS A 137 -6.73 -9.46 17.68
C LYS A 137 -7.88 -8.54 18.12
N GLY A 138 -9.11 -8.76 17.66
CA GLY A 138 -10.25 -7.90 17.95
C GLY A 138 -10.12 -6.49 17.34
N ILE A 139 -9.32 -6.32 16.29
CA ILE A 139 -9.15 -5.05 15.59
C ILE A 139 -10.25 -4.94 14.53
N HIS A 140 -11.00 -3.85 14.58
CA HIS A 140 -12.01 -3.56 13.57
C HIS A 140 -11.35 -3.28 12.22
N TYR A 141 -11.84 -3.91 11.16
CA TYR A 141 -11.32 -3.72 9.82
C TYR A 141 -12.41 -3.84 8.75
N HIS A 142 -12.15 -3.26 7.61
CA HIS A 142 -13.00 -3.38 6.43
C HIS A 142 -12.15 -3.75 5.21
N VAL A 143 -12.67 -4.63 4.36
CA VAL A 143 -12.02 -5.04 3.12
C VAL A 143 -12.65 -4.30 1.96
N GLY A 144 -11.86 -3.62 1.16
CA GLY A 144 -12.39 -2.88 0.02
C GLY A 144 -11.31 -2.23 -0.86
N THR A 145 -11.75 -1.34 -1.74
CA THR A 145 -10.87 -0.69 -2.71
C THR A 145 -10.10 0.47 -2.06
N ILE A 146 -8.78 0.49 -2.20
CA ILE A 146 -7.97 1.65 -1.83
C ILE A 146 -7.64 2.45 -3.09
N ALA A 147 -7.98 3.76 -3.06
CA ALA A 147 -7.60 4.70 -4.10
C ALA A 147 -6.26 5.36 -3.77
N THR A 148 -5.36 5.41 -4.74
CA THR A 148 -4.08 6.10 -4.63
C THR A 148 -3.97 7.21 -5.67
N GLY A 149 -3.17 8.23 -5.37
CA GLY A 149 -2.85 9.33 -6.29
C GLY A 149 -1.75 10.20 -5.71
N ASP A 150 -1.20 11.07 -6.54
CA ASP A 150 -0.22 12.08 -6.10
C ASP A 150 -0.91 13.38 -5.64
N LEU A 151 -2.25 13.40 -5.67
CA LEU A 151 -3.06 14.50 -5.14
C LEU A 151 -3.51 14.16 -3.71
N PHE A 152 -3.13 15.02 -2.75
CA PHE A 152 -3.61 14.90 -1.37
C PHE A 152 -5.07 15.36 -1.26
N VAL A 153 -5.94 14.44 -0.90
CA VAL A 153 -7.39 14.70 -0.76
C VAL A 153 -7.64 15.36 0.61
N SER A 154 -7.71 16.69 0.63
CA SER A 154 -7.80 17.49 1.86
C SER A 154 -9.20 18.07 2.14
N THR A 155 -10.11 18.01 1.19
CA THR A 155 -11.46 18.58 1.33
C THR A 155 -12.54 17.67 0.73
N PRO A 156 -13.80 17.74 1.24
CA PRO A 156 -14.91 17.00 0.66
C PRO A 156 -15.13 17.29 -0.84
N ALA A 157 -14.87 18.53 -1.29
CA ALA A 157 -15.02 18.90 -2.70
C ALA A 157 -14.06 18.11 -3.60
N VAL A 158 -12.83 17.89 -3.17
CA VAL A 158 -11.84 17.08 -3.89
C VAL A 158 -12.28 15.61 -3.91
N SER A 159 -12.83 15.10 -2.81
CA SER A 159 -13.36 13.73 -2.75
C SER A 159 -14.47 13.50 -3.78
N TYR A 160 -15.40 14.44 -3.91
CA TYR A 160 -16.53 14.32 -4.87
C TYR A 160 -16.11 14.48 -6.33
N THR A 161 -15.08 15.27 -6.62
CA THR A 161 -14.66 15.54 -8.00
C THR A 161 -13.69 14.51 -8.57
N HIS A 162 -12.91 13.86 -7.72
CA HIS A 162 -11.85 12.93 -8.15
C HIS A 162 -12.09 11.47 -7.75
N LEU A 163 -13.00 11.23 -6.80
CA LEU A 163 -13.25 9.91 -6.23
C LEU A 163 -14.70 9.44 -6.48
N THR A 164 -15.25 9.72 -7.65
CA THR A 164 -16.59 9.24 -8.06
C THR A 164 -16.62 7.76 -8.45
N LEU A 165 -15.55 7.03 -8.19
CA LEU A 165 -15.49 5.59 -8.40
C LEU A 165 -16.32 4.88 -7.32
N PRO A 166 -17.11 3.86 -7.66
CA PRO A 166 -17.91 3.15 -6.67
C PRO A 166 -17.02 2.44 -5.66
N THR A 167 -17.28 2.69 -4.39
CA THR A 167 -16.67 2.03 -3.22
C THR A 167 -15.16 2.26 -3.09
N ILE A 168 -14.81 3.42 -2.56
CA ILE A 168 -13.42 3.75 -2.18
C ILE A 168 -13.35 3.84 -0.66
N LEU A 169 -12.34 3.19 -0.09
CA LEU A 169 -11.97 3.26 1.33
C LEU A 169 -11.18 4.52 1.61
#